data_603ced60cc861ed1783b2e848fcc7ff9
#
_entry.id   603ced60cc861ed1783b2e848fcc7ff9
#
_cell.length_a   1.000
_cell.length_b   1.000
_cell.length_c   1.000
_cell.angle_alpha   90.00
_cell.angle_beta   90.00
_cell.angle_gamma   90.00
#
_symmetry.space_group_name_H-M   'P 1'
#
loop_
_entity.id
_entity.type
_entity.pdbx_description
1 polymer ?
#
loop_
_entity_poly.entity_id
_entity_poly.type
_entity_poly.pdbx_seq_one_letter_code
_entity_poly.pdbx_strand_id
1 'polypeptide(L)'
;MLFIGCLLLAFGLHAQDDVPILLTKSDKKVKYAPGQGEKFSKVSAVKSLDAGGVLKLSRKSSARLYCNGSFKELEGKGEYTIADLFQDELKYTPMGFSNTFNGMLMAAIGGPRGSDTTSSSSGWGNKKFEIAGETPIGRTTANQSITFRWRSREVLPAYEFVIGDESGKVVHAATVNEKKYALELGSLGLNTGKKYFWKVQAPGGEGASSGKYSFTIADEGEQAAAMEGLQEEEAYKKADPLIRKLMEAASLEEAEFYYAAGQAYEEATKMSDKGDLPKNMREAFSRRRQN
;
A
#
# COMPACT_ATOMS: atom_id res chain seq x y z
N MET A 1 24.62 -58.20 -19.36
CA MET A 1 23.38 -57.64 -18.89
C MET A 1 23.72 -56.29 -18.22
N LEU A 2 23.63 -55.20 -18.99
CA LEU A 2 23.99 -53.85 -18.49
C LEU A 2 22.71 -53.15 -18.11
N PHE A 3 22.55 -52.79 -16.83
CA PHE A 3 21.47 -51.95 -16.33
C PHE A 3 21.88 -50.49 -16.54
N ILE A 4 21.25 -49.81 -17.46
CA ILE A 4 21.34 -48.36 -17.61
C ILE A 4 20.30 -47.73 -16.64
N GLY A 5 20.80 -47.19 -15.54
CA GLY A 5 19.99 -46.41 -14.61
C GLY A 5 19.66 -45.03 -15.21
N CYS A 6 18.40 -44.78 -15.55
CA CYS A 6 17.91 -43.46 -15.87
C CYS A 6 17.92 -42.58 -14.60
N LEU A 7 18.88 -41.65 -14.54
CA LEU A 7 18.92 -40.59 -13.56
C LEU A 7 17.88 -39.54 -13.96
N LEU A 8 16.69 -39.61 -13.39
CA LEU A 8 15.69 -38.54 -13.47
C LEU A 8 16.22 -37.34 -12.65
N LEU A 9 16.83 -36.40 -13.34
CA LEU A 9 17.07 -35.05 -12.79
C LEU A 9 15.71 -34.39 -12.57
N ALA A 10 15.21 -34.45 -11.34
CA ALA A 10 14.15 -33.59 -10.87
C ALA A 10 14.70 -32.19 -10.87
N PHE A 11 14.45 -31.43 -11.93
CA PHE A 11 14.58 -29.99 -11.89
C PHE A 11 13.60 -29.47 -10.82
N GLY A 12 14.14 -29.09 -9.68
CA GLY A 12 13.39 -28.36 -8.67
C GLY A 12 12.81 -27.13 -9.34
N LEU A 13 11.48 -27.11 -9.49
CA LEU A 13 10.72 -25.91 -9.73
C LEU A 13 11.02 -24.99 -8.54
N HIS A 14 11.96 -24.07 -8.73
CA HIS A 14 12.05 -22.91 -7.85
C HIS A 14 10.67 -22.27 -7.92
N ALA A 15 10.01 -22.14 -6.79
CA ALA A 15 8.83 -21.32 -6.68
C ALA A 15 9.23 -19.93 -7.20
N GLN A 16 8.83 -19.65 -8.41
CA GLN A 16 8.96 -18.33 -9.01
C GLN A 16 8.05 -17.45 -8.13
N ASP A 17 8.62 -16.44 -7.52
CA ASP A 17 7.83 -15.48 -6.75
C ASP A 17 6.64 -15.06 -7.61
N ASP A 18 5.42 -15.30 -7.11
CA ASP A 18 4.20 -15.10 -7.87
C ASP A 18 4.12 -13.64 -8.33
N VAL A 19 4.26 -13.41 -9.63
CA VAL A 19 4.15 -12.08 -10.22
C VAL A 19 2.69 -11.65 -10.19
N PRO A 20 2.35 -10.47 -9.65
CA PRO A 20 0.97 -10.04 -9.57
C PRO A 20 0.40 -9.74 -10.96
N ILE A 21 -0.71 -10.38 -11.28
CA ILE A 21 -1.47 -10.13 -12.50
C ILE A 21 -2.82 -9.55 -12.08
N LEU A 22 -3.15 -8.37 -12.60
CA LEU A 22 -4.37 -7.67 -12.25
C LEU A 22 -5.27 -7.49 -13.47
N LEU A 23 -6.55 -7.75 -13.30
CA LEU A 23 -7.59 -7.25 -14.19
C LEU A 23 -7.94 -5.83 -13.76
N THR A 24 -7.42 -4.81 -14.45
CA THR A 24 -7.59 -3.41 -14.04
C THR A 24 -8.89 -2.80 -14.54
N LYS A 25 -9.40 -3.29 -15.70
CA LYS A 25 -10.67 -2.88 -16.27
C LYS A 25 -11.36 -4.06 -16.94
N SER A 26 -12.68 -4.15 -16.79
CA SER A 26 -13.49 -5.17 -17.50
C SER A 26 -14.91 -4.73 -17.71
N ASP A 27 -15.49 -5.12 -18.84
CA ASP A 27 -16.90 -5.01 -19.10
C ASP A 27 -17.71 -6.10 -18.39
N LYS A 28 -19.02 -5.88 -18.23
CA LYS A 28 -19.95 -6.78 -17.53
C LYS A 28 -20.02 -8.22 -18.07
N LYS A 29 -19.46 -8.47 -19.26
CA LYS A 29 -19.53 -9.76 -19.96
C LYS A 29 -18.21 -10.51 -19.99
N VAL A 30 -17.22 -10.06 -19.24
CA VAL A 30 -15.96 -10.76 -19.06
C VAL A 30 -16.16 -11.86 -18.02
N LYS A 31 -15.64 -13.05 -18.31
CA LYS A 31 -15.65 -14.20 -17.42
C LYS A 31 -14.22 -14.69 -17.19
N TYR A 32 -13.99 -15.31 -16.06
CA TYR A 32 -12.69 -15.84 -15.66
C TYR A 32 -12.85 -17.25 -15.10
N ALA A 33 -11.93 -18.13 -15.44
CA ALA A 33 -11.71 -19.42 -14.84
C ALA A 33 -10.29 -19.47 -14.26
N PRO A 34 -10.05 -19.89 -13.00
CA PRO A 34 -8.72 -19.90 -12.38
C PRO A 34 -7.72 -20.86 -13.07
N GLY A 35 -8.21 -21.88 -13.78
CA GLY A 35 -7.41 -22.85 -14.53
C GLY A 35 -8.13 -23.35 -15.78
N GLN A 36 -7.38 -24.05 -16.65
CA GLN A 36 -7.95 -24.70 -17.82
C GLN A 36 -8.95 -25.80 -17.39
N GLY A 37 -10.14 -25.79 -18.02
CA GLY A 37 -11.20 -26.74 -17.70
C GLY A 37 -12.06 -26.40 -16.49
N GLU A 38 -11.73 -25.35 -15.76
CA GLU A 38 -12.54 -24.87 -14.64
C GLU A 38 -13.75 -24.06 -15.11
N LYS A 39 -14.72 -23.91 -14.20
CA LYS A 39 -15.96 -23.22 -14.48
C LYS A 39 -15.76 -21.71 -14.59
N PHE A 40 -16.15 -21.13 -15.71
CA PHE A 40 -16.15 -19.68 -15.90
C PHE A 40 -17.17 -18.96 -14.98
N SER A 41 -16.72 -17.99 -14.24
CA SER A 41 -17.52 -17.07 -13.44
C SER A 41 -17.39 -15.64 -13.96
N LYS A 42 -18.36 -14.77 -13.67
CA LYS A 42 -18.23 -13.35 -13.95
C LYS A 42 -17.09 -12.77 -13.11
N VAL A 43 -16.29 -11.91 -13.70
CA VAL A 43 -15.23 -11.19 -13.02
C VAL A 43 -15.45 -9.69 -13.14
N SER A 44 -15.23 -8.97 -12.05
CA SER A 44 -15.19 -7.50 -12.03
C SER A 44 -13.76 -7.01 -12.11
N ALA A 45 -13.58 -5.76 -12.53
CA ALA A 45 -12.27 -5.10 -12.52
C ALA A 45 -11.67 -5.02 -11.10
N VAL A 46 -10.38 -4.74 -11.07
CA VAL A 46 -9.57 -4.58 -9.85
C VAL A 46 -9.47 -5.89 -9.05
N LYS A 47 -9.21 -6.97 -9.79
CA LYS A 47 -9.06 -8.33 -9.23
C LYS A 47 -7.73 -8.93 -9.65
N SER A 48 -7.08 -9.64 -8.71
CA SER A 48 -5.93 -10.50 -9.01
C SER A 48 -6.37 -11.74 -9.79
N LEU A 49 -5.55 -12.15 -10.74
CA LEU A 49 -5.75 -13.33 -11.58
C LEU A 49 -4.55 -14.27 -11.45
N ASP A 50 -4.80 -15.56 -11.58
CA ASP A 50 -3.75 -16.58 -11.61
C ASP A 50 -3.14 -16.69 -13.01
N ALA A 51 -1.84 -16.94 -13.12
CA ALA A 51 -1.16 -17.10 -14.40
C ALA A 51 -1.72 -18.27 -15.25
N GLY A 52 -2.14 -19.37 -14.60
CA GLY A 52 -2.80 -20.51 -15.25
C GLY A 52 -4.26 -20.27 -15.64
N GLY A 53 -4.80 -19.11 -15.30
CA GLY A 53 -6.20 -18.76 -15.53
C GLY A 53 -6.52 -18.43 -16.98
N VAL A 54 -7.82 -18.44 -17.30
CA VAL A 54 -8.35 -18.16 -18.64
C VAL A 54 -9.41 -17.06 -18.55
N LEU A 55 -9.25 -16.01 -19.36
CA LEU A 55 -10.26 -14.98 -19.58
C LEU A 55 -11.08 -15.29 -20.82
N LYS A 56 -12.41 -15.15 -20.70
CA LYS A 56 -13.34 -15.28 -21.81
C LYS A 56 -14.09 -14.00 -22.02
N LEU A 57 -13.92 -13.42 -23.20
CA LEU A 57 -14.58 -12.21 -23.64
C LEU A 57 -15.72 -12.52 -24.61
N SER A 58 -16.80 -11.73 -24.53
CA SER A 58 -17.87 -11.75 -25.53
C SER A 58 -17.59 -10.76 -26.66
N ARG A 59 -18.39 -10.80 -27.73
CA ARG A 59 -18.16 -10.03 -28.98
C ARG A 59 -17.98 -8.51 -28.82
N LYS A 60 -18.58 -7.93 -27.77
CA LYS A 60 -18.55 -6.48 -27.49
C LYS A 60 -17.96 -6.21 -26.10
N SER A 61 -17.05 -7.07 -25.65
CA SER A 61 -16.40 -6.89 -24.36
C SER A 61 -14.95 -6.49 -24.55
N SER A 62 -14.47 -5.76 -23.57
CA SER A 62 -13.07 -5.43 -23.43
C SER A 62 -12.58 -5.77 -22.01
N ALA A 63 -11.28 -6.03 -21.88
CA ALA A 63 -10.61 -6.21 -20.62
C ALA A 63 -9.22 -5.58 -20.71
N ARG A 64 -8.75 -5.02 -19.61
CA ARG A 64 -7.39 -4.52 -19.50
C ARG A 64 -6.70 -5.18 -18.33
N LEU A 65 -5.50 -5.66 -18.55
CA LEU A 65 -4.70 -6.36 -17.57
C LEU A 65 -3.39 -5.64 -17.34
N TYR A 66 -2.88 -5.78 -16.13
CA TYR A 66 -1.55 -5.32 -15.72
C TYR A 66 -0.73 -6.53 -15.26
N CYS A 67 0.51 -6.59 -15.66
CA CYS A 67 1.51 -7.51 -15.15
C CYS A 67 2.89 -6.86 -15.27
N ASN A 68 3.60 -6.78 -14.18
CA ASN A 68 5.02 -6.45 -14.17
C ASN A 68 5.39 -5.13 -14.90
N GLY A 69 4.58 -4.08 -14.75
CA GLY A 69 4.77 -2.80 -15.43
C GLY A 69 4.16 -2.71 -16.82
N SER A 70 3.67 -3.83 -17.37
CA SER A 70 3.05 -3.89 -18.69
C SER A 70 1.54 -3.93 -18.63
N PHE A 71 0.89 -3.30 -19.62
CA PHE A 71 -0.57 -3.36 -19.80
C PHE A 71 -0.90 -4.07 -21.11
N LYS A 72 -1.89 -4.97 -21.07
CA LYS A 72 -2.48 -5.62 -22.26
C LYS A 72 -3.95 -5.27 -22.33
N GLU A 73 -4.39 -4.85 -23.53
CA GLU A 73 -5.81 -4.60 -23.83
C GLU A 73 -6.34 -5.74 -24.68
N LEU A 74 -7.47 -6.29 -24.28
CA LEU A 74 -8.17 -7.37 -24.99
C LEU A 74 -9.53 -6.85 -25.45
N GLU A 75 -9.87 -7.08 -26.70
CA GLU A 75 -11.14 -6.66 -27.28
C GLU A 75 -11.79 -7.79 -28.10
N GLY A 76 -13.11 -7.79 -28.11
CA GLY A 76 -13.90 -8.72 -28.92
C GLY A 76 -14.00 -10.11 -28.32
N LYS A 77 -14.62 -11.04 -29.11
CA LYS A 77 -14.84 -12.42 -28.67
C LYS A 77 -13.54 -13.22 -28.69
N GLY A 78 -13.19 -13.82 -27.56
CA GLY A 78 -12.02 -14.69 -27.46
C GLY A 78 -11.93 -15.40 -26.10
N GLU A 79 -11.07 -16.41 -26.05
CA GLU A 79 -10.57 -17.02 -24.83
C GLU A 79 -9.06 -16.81 -24.79
N TYR A 80 -8.53 -16.34 -23.67
CA TYR A 80 -7.15 -15.90 -23.53
C TYR A 80 -6.57 -16.54 -22.28
N THR A 81 -5.54 -17.37 -22.44
CA THR A 81 -4.75 -17.86 -21.31
C THR A 81 -3.86 -16.75 -20.80
N ILE A 82 -3.90 -16.49 -19.52
CA ILE A 82 -3.17 -15.36 -18.88
C ILE A 82 -1.66 -15.52 -19.10
N ALA A 83 -1.11 -16.71 -18.91
CA ALA A 83 0.31 -16.99 -19.13
C ALA A 83 0.77 -16.68 -20.56
N ASP A 84 -0.07 -16.96 -21.56
CA ASP A 84 0.26 -16.69 -22.96
C ASP A 84 0.31 -15.19 -23.26
N LEU A 85 -0.50 -14.39 -22.56
CA LEU A 85 -0.51 -12.94 -22.71
C LEU A 85 0.76 -12.28 -22.13
N PHE A 86 1.34 -12.86 -21.08
CA PHE A 86 2.43 -12.27 -20.32
C PHE A 86 3.69 -13.17 -20.26
N GLN A 87 3.98 -13.91 -21.34
CA GLN A 87 5.11 -14.85 -21.38
C GLN A 87 6.45 -14.21 -21.01
N ASP A 88 6.70 -13.00 -21.47
CA ASP A 88 7.95 -12.31 -21.22
C ASP A 88 7.93 -11.62 -19.85
N GLU A 89 6.82 -10.98 -19.49
CA GLU A 89 6.65 -10.30 -18.23
C GLU A 89 6.74 -11.25 -17.03
N LEU A 90 6.28 -12.50 -17.19
CA LEU A 90 6.37 -13.54 -16.15
C LEU A 90 7.79 -14.07 -15.92
N LYS A 91 8.70 -13.90 -16.89
CA LYS A 91 10.10 -14.31 -16.80
C LYS A 91 11.03 -13.20 -16.31
N TYR A 92 10.55 -11.97 -16.31
CA TYR A 92 11.34 -10.78 -16.04
C TYR A 92 11.10 -10.29 -14.61
N THR A 93 12.18 -10.01 -13.88
CA THR A 93 12.10 -9.30 -12.61
C THR A 93 12.21 -7.81 -12.91
N PRO A 94 11.16 -7.00 -12.67
CA PRO A 94 11.20 -5.58 -12.94
C PRO A 94 12.21 -4.90 -12.01
N MET A 95 12.77 -3.79 -12.48
CA MET A 95 13.62 -2.92 -11.68
C MET A 95 12.88 -1.63 -11.32
N GLY A 96 13.44 -0.87 -10.39
CA GLY A 96 12.90 0.41 -9.99
C GLY A 96 11.51 0.34 -9.38
N PHE A 97 10.71 1.35 -9.65
CA PHE A 97 9.37 1.52 -9.06
C PHE A 97 8.43 0.33 -9.34
N SER A 98 8.47 -0.25 -10.55
CA SER A 98 7.61 -1.41 -10.88
C SER A 98 7.86 -2.59 -9.96
N ASN A 99 9.09 -2.84 -9.50
CA ASN A 99 9.40 -3.88 -8.52
C ASN A 99 8.78 -3.56 -7.15
N THR A 100 8.97 -2.33 -6.67
CA THR A 100 8.38 -1.86 -5.41
C THR A 100 6.85 -1.98 -5.43
N PHE A 101 6.23 -1.50 -6.50
CA PHE A 101 4.77 -1.57 -6.65
C PHE A 101 4.25 -3.01 -6.69
N ASN A 102 4.91 -3.90 -7.41
CA ASN A 102 4.57 -5.33 -7.44
C ASN A 102 4.69 -5.98 -6.06
N GLY A 103 5.74 -5.67 -5.31
CA GLY A 103 5.88 -6.15 -3.92
C GLY A 103 4.73 -5.70 -3.03
N MET A 104 4.31 -4.45 -3.15
CA MET A 104 3.15 -3.92 -2.41
C MET A 104 1.83 -4.57 -2.85
N LEU A 105 1.65 -4.83 -4.14
CA LEU A 105 0.51 -5.56 -4.68
C LEU A 105 0.44 -6.99 -4.13
N MET A 106 1.56 -7.72 -4.16
CA MET A 106 1.64 -9.08 -3.63
C MET A 106 1.29 -9.13 -2.14
N ALA A 107 1.82 -8.19 -1.35
CA ALA A 107 1.47 -8.08 0.06
C ALA A 107 -0.02 -7.82 0.30
N ALA A 108 -0.68 -7.10 -0.61
CA ALA A 108 -2.12 -6.80 -0.53
C ALA A 108 -3.00 -7.97 -1.01
N ILE A 109 -2.57 -8.68 -2.07
CA ILE A 109 -3.31 -9.81 -2.67
C ILE A 109 -3.20 -11.06 -1.80
N GLY A 110 -2.00 -11.34 -1.30
CA GLY A 110 -1.71 -12.55 -0.52
C GLY A 110 -2.46 -12.63 0.82
N GLY A 111 -3.07 -11.53 1.26
CA GLY A 111 -3.73 -11.44 2.57
C GLY A 111 -2.75 -11.74 3.72
N PRO A 112 -3.24 -11.92 4.93
CA PRO A 112 -2.43 -12.42 6.02
C PRO A 112 -2.19 -13.93 5.78
N ARG A 113 -1.19 -14.30 4.98
CA ARG A 113 -0.63 -15.65 5.03
C ARG A 113 -0.05 -15.80 6.44
N GLY A 114 -0.69 -16.65 7.24
CA GLY A 114 -0.37 -16.88 8.64
C GLY A 114 0.97 -17.58 8.86
N SER A 115 2.07 -16.96 8.44
CA SER A 115 3.42 -17.45 8.72
C SER A 115 4.44 -16.36 9.07
N ASP A 116 4.10 -15.08 8.94
CA ASP A 116 4.94 -14.04 9.52
C ASP A 116 4.40 -13.60 10.87
N THR A 117 4.37 -14.55 11.79
CA THR A 117 4.27 -14.29 13.23
C THR A 117 5.61 -13.83 13.81
N THR A 118 6.31 -12.98 13.12
CA THR A 118 7.08 -11.92 13.75
C THR A 118 6.26 -10.63 13.66
N SER A 119 4.96 -10.73 13.91
CA SER A 119 4.28 -9.62 14.53
C SER A 119 4.91 -9.50 15.91
N SER A 120 5.98 -8.76 16.00
CA SER A 120 6.17 -7.98 17.19
C SER A 120 4.84 -7.24 17.33
N SER A 121 3.97 -7.79 18.14
CA SER A 121 2.81 -7.10 18.70
C SER A 121 3.39 -6.00 19.58
N SER A 122 4.14 -5.12 18.93
CA SER A 122 4.69 -3.93 19.51
C SER A 122 3.51 -3.04 19.81
N GLY A 123 3.10 -3.09 21.01
CA GLY A 123 2.26 -2.08 21.55
C GLY A 123 1.13 -2.53 22.45
N TRP A 124 0.64 -3.75 22.34
CA TRP A 124 -0.44 -4.18 23.24
C TRP A 124 -0.07 -5.35 24.14
N GLY A 125 1.05 -6.03 23.88
CA GLY A 125 1.47 -7.25 24.60
C GLY A 125 2.33 -7.04 25.85
N ASN A 126 3.06 -5.95 25.95
CA ASN A 126 3.88 -5.67 27.14
C ASN A 126 3.97 -4.17 27.37
N LYS A 127 3.17 -3.68 28.27
CA LYS A 127 3.20 -2.35 28.87
C LYS A 127 2.66 -1.19 28.03
N LYS A 128 1.57 -0.65 28.49
CA LYS A 128 1.51 0.66 29.12
C LYS A 128 1.18 1.84 28.27
N PHE A 129 0.94 1.71 26.98
CA PHE A 129 0.34 2.88 26.35
C PHE A 129 -1.18 2.67 26.29
N GLU A 130 -1.88 3.35 27.16
CA GLU A 130 -3.33 3.40 27.12
C GLU A 130 -3.83 4.21 25.95
N ILE A 131 -2.92 4.98 25.31
CA ILE A 131 -3.15 5.77 24.09
C ILE A 131 -2.18 5.28 23.00
N ALA A 132 -2.67 5.09 21.78
CA ALA A 132 -1.87 4.70 20.63
C ALA A 132 -2.12 5.64 19.44
N GLY A 133 -1.05 6.21 18.87
CA GLY A 133 -1.13 7.02 17.66
C GLY A 133 -1.48 6.18 16.43
N GLU A 134 -2.28 6.75 15.55
CA GLU A 134 -2.76 6.10 14.32
C GLU A 134 -2.27 6.80 13.04
N THR A 135 -1.67 7.98 13.16
CA THR A 135 -1.24 8.76 12.00
C THR A 135 0.23 8.54 11.74
N PRO A 136 0.60 7.68 10.77
CA PRO A 136 1.97 7.61 10.32
C PRO A 136 2.30 8.86 9.51
N ILE A 137 3.39 9.53 9.80
CA ILE A 137 3.79 10.75 9.07
C ILE A 137 5.04 10.49 8.25
N GLY A 138 6.07 9.90 8.84
CA GLY A 138 7.38 9.71 8.22
C GLY A 138 8.02 11.05 7.88
N ARG A 139 8.06 11.38 6.60
CA ARG A 139 8.48 12.68 6.07
C ARG A 139 7.25 13.52 5.73
N THR A 140 7.35 14.82 5.88
CA THR A 140 6.29 15.77 5.52
C THR A 140 6.90 17.13 5.23
N THR A 141 6.23 17.97 4.44
CA THR A 141 6.67 19.35 4.20
C THR A 141 6.16 20.28 5.30
N ALA A 142 6.88 21.39 5.51
CA ALA A 142 6.53 22.32 6.56
C ALA A 142 5.18 23.01 6.35
N ASN A 143 4.70 23.13 5.11
CA ASN A 143 3.43 23.80 4.77
C ASN A 143 2.22 22.85 4.79
N GLN A 144 2.38 21.59 5.18
CA GLN A 144 1.31 20.60 5.15
C GLN A 144 0.38 20.72 6.36
N SER A 145 -0.92 20.54 6.10
CA SER A 145 -1.91 20.32 7.13
C SER A 145 -2.00 18.83 7.46
N ILE A 146 -1.84 18.47 8.74
CA ILE A 146 -1.89 17.08 9.20
C ILE A 146 -3.01 16.92 10.22
N THR A 147 -3.83 15.91 10.03
CA THR A 147 -4.77 15.44 11.04
C THR A 147 -4.16 14.29 11.81
N PHE A 148 -3.65 14.58 12.99
CA PHE A 148 -3.19 13.57 13.94
C PHE A 148 -4.39 12.82 14.51
N ARG A 149 -4.30 11.48 14.60
CA ARG A 149 -5.35 10.61 15.13
C ARG A 149 -4.72 9.63 16.13
N TRP A 150 -5.49 9.26 17.13
CA TRP A 150 -5.09 8.26 18.12
C TRP A 150 -6.28 7.48 18.64
N ARG A 151 -5.99 6.32 19.19
CA ARG A 151 -6.92 5.51 19.96
C ARG A 151 -6.58 5.62 21.44
N SER A 152 -7.58 5.57 22.29
CA SER A 152 -7.42 5.44 23.73
C SER A 152 -8.34 4.36 24.25
N ARG A 153 -7.86 3.52 25.15
CA ARG A 153 -8.68 2.51 25.86
C ARG A 153 -9.72 3.17 26.73
N GLU A 154 -9.31 4.24 27.40
CA GLU A 154 -10.19 5.02 28.25
C GLU A 154 -10.67 6.27 27.49
N VAL A 155 -11.89 6.69 27.80
CA VAL A 155 -12.41 7.98 27.33
C VAL A 155 -11.98 9.02 28.36
N LEU A 156 -11.00 9.82 27.98
CA LEU A 156 -10.57 10.95 28.79
C LEU A 156 -11.41 12.19 28.46
N PRO A 157 -11.67 13.08 29.42
CA PRO A 157 -12.40 14.31 29.18
C PRO A 157 -11.65 15.27 28.25
N ALA A 158 -10.33 15.16 28.20
CA ALA A 158 -9.45 15.90 27.32
C ALA A 158 -8.15 15.12 27.11
N TYR A 159 -7.42 15.50 26.07
CA TYR A 159 -6.09 14.99 25.74
C TYR A 159 -5.14 16.17 25.59
N GLU A 160 -3.94 16.05 26.09
CA GLU A 160 -2.85 16.98 25.82
C GLU A 160 -2.03 16.45 24.64
N PHE A 161 -2.10 17.13 23.50
CA PHE A 161 -1.31 16.86 22.31
C PHE A 161 -0.04 17.71 22.37
N VAL A 162 1.12 17.10 22.11
CA VAL A 162 2.41 17.79 22.23
C VAL A 162 3.29 17.43 21.02
N ILE A 163 3.93 18.44 20.43
CA ILE A 163 5.06 18.29 19.51
C ILE A 163 6.32 18.82 20.19
N GLY A 164 7.39 18.06 20.12
CA GLY A 164 8.72 18.43 20.60
C GLY A 164 9.79 18.20 19.56
N ASP A 165 10.92 18.86 19.71
CA ASP A 165 12.13 18.63 18.91
C ASP A 165 12.98 17.47 19.49
N GLU A 166 14.11 17.17 18.84
CA GLU A 166 15.03 16.11 19.27
C GLU A 166 15.63 16.35 20.67
N SER A 167 15.73 17.59 21.13
CA SER A 167 16.20 17.94 22.47
C SER A 167 15.12 17.72 23.54
N GLY A 168 13.89 17.48 23.13
CA GLY A 168 12.73 17.37 24.01
C GLY A 168 12.06 18.71 24.32
N LYS A 169 12.52 19.80 23.72
CA LYS A 169 11.86 21.12 23.85
C LYS A 169 10.50 21.06 23.16
N VAL A 170 9.48 21.47 23.90
CA VAL A 170 8.11 21.58 23.37
C VAL A 170 8.05 22.71 22.35
N VAL A 171 7.63 22.38 21.14
CA VAL A 171 7.41 23.32 20.02
C VAL A 171 5.95 23.73 19.93
N HIS A 172 5.06 22.78 20.23
CA HIS A 172 3.61 23.02 20.22
C HIS A 172 2.91 22.15 21.27
N ALA A 173 1.90 22.69 21.92
CA ALA A 173 1.02 21.95 22.80
C ALA A 173 -0.42 22.44 22.64
N ALA A 174 -1.37 21.54 22.70
CA ALA A 174 -2.79 21.85 22.65
C ALA A 174 -3.60 20.87 23.51
N THR A 175 -4.64 21.37 24.16
CA THR A 175 -5.65 20.55 24.84
C THR A 175 -6.81 20.33 23.89
N VAL A 176 -7.18 19.07 23.64
CA VAL A 176 -8.24 18.68 22.71
C VAL A 176 -9.19 17.67 23.36
N ASN A 177 -10.46 17.74 23.03
CA ASN A 177 -11.49 16.85 23.60
C ASN A 177 -11.81 15.65 22.68
N GLU A 178 -11.30 15.66 21.45
CA GLU A 178 -11.48 14.58 20.47
C GLU A 178 -10.22 13.75 20.33
N LYS A 179 -10.34 12.52 19.81
CA LYS A 179 -9.22 11.64 19.49
C LYS A 179 -8.58 11.95 18.13
N LYS A 180 -8.61 13.22 17.76
CA LYS A 180 -7.96 13.78 16.56
C LYS A 180 -7.61 15.24 16.78
N TYR A 181 -6.58 15.71 16.09
CA TYR A 181 -6.18 17.12 16.09
C TYR A 181 -5.66 17.50 14.71
N ALA A 182 -6.27 18.48 14.07
CA ALA A 182 -5.81 19.03 12.80
C ALA A 182 -4.88 20.21 13.07
N LEU A 183 -3.72 20.22 12.43
CA LEU A 183 -2.69 21.22 12.65
C LEU A 183 -1.98 21.58 11.34
N GLU A 184 -1.91 22.88 11.08
CA GLU A 184 -1.11 23.46 10.00
C GLU A 184 0.34 23.57 10.48
N LEU A 185 1.23 22.72 9.97
CA LEU A 185 2.63 22.69 10.38
C LEU A 185 3.36 24.00 10.07
N GLY A 186 2.96 24.71 9.01
CA GLY A 186 3.52 25.99 8.61
C GLY A 186 3.43 27.08 9.68
N SER A 187 2.44 27.00 10.58
CA SER A 187 2.29 27.93 11.69
C SER A 187 3.32 27.76 12.80
N LEU A 188 4.06 26.64 12.80
CA LEU A 188 4.98 26.27 13.89
C LEU A 188 6.43 26.69 13.64
N GLY A 189 6.78 27.15 12.44
CA GLY A 189 8.15 27.52 12.09
C GLY A 189 9.13 26.34 12.17
N LEU A 190 8.70 25.13 11.79
CA LEU A 190 9.53 23.93 11.81
C LEU A 190 10.63 24.01 10.73
N ASN A 191 11.83 23.54 11.07
CA ASN A 191 12.98 23.61 10.18
C ASN A 191 13.12 22.36 9.30
N THR A 192 13.38 22.55 8.02
CA THR A 192 13.69 21.50 7.05
C THR A 192 14.89 20.67 7.51
N GLY A 193 14.84 19.37 7.26
CA GLY A 193 15.88 18.39 7.63
C GLY A 193 15.87 18.02 9.12
N LYS A 194 14.99 18.63 9.94
CA LYS A 194 14.92 18.34 11.37
C LYS A 194 13.84 17.31 11.68
N LYS A 195 14.11 16.48 12.68
CA LYS A 195 13.20 15.50 13.23
C LYS A 195 12.44 16.09 14.42
N TYR A 196 11.16 15.80 14.46
CA TYR A 196 10.24 16.15 15.53
C TYR A 196 9.51 14.90 16.02
N PHE A 197 8.92 15.03 17.21
CA PHE A 197 8.14 13.94 17.81
C PHE A 197 6.80 14.50 18.26
N TRP A 198 5.76 13.73 18.03
CA TRP A 198 4.47 14.01 18.63
C TRP A 198 4.07 12.91 19.62
N LYS A 199 3.32 13.29 20.62
CA LYS A 199 2.71 12.38 21.59
C LYS A 199 1.37 12.95 22.06
N VAL A 200 0.58 12.06 22.66
CA VAL A 200 -0.69 12.40 23.32
C VAL A 200 -0.65 11.83 24.73
N GLN A 201 -1.12 12.61 25.69
CA GLN A 201 -1.16 12.20 27.09
C GLN A 201 -2.42 12.71 27.78
N ALA A 202 -2.72 12.20 28.96
CA ALA A 202 -3.73 12.76 29.84
C ALA A 202 -3.33 14.18 30.27
N PRO A 203 -4.27 15.08 30.53
CA PRO A 203 -3.97 16.41 31.03
C PRO A 203 -3.11 16.39 32.30
N GLY A 204 -2.10 17.26 32.33
CA GLY A 204 -1.14 17.32 33.43
C GLY A 204 -0.01 16.29 33.34
N GLY A 205 0.01 15.44 32.31
CA GLY A 205 1.11 14.48 32.06
C GLY A 205 1.15 13.28 32.99
N GLU A 206 0.23 13.13 33.90
CA GLU A 206 0.11 11.98 34.79
C GLU A 206 -0.92 10.98 34.27
N GLY A 207 -0.59 9.68 34.28
CA GLY A 207 -1.47 8.60 33.84
C GLY A 207 -1.30 8.20 32.38
N ALA A 208 -2.40 8.10 31.63
CA ALA A 208 -2.43 7.60 30.27
C ALA A 208 -1.59 8.44 29.30
N SER A 209 -0.67 7.79 28.57
CA SER A 209 0.14 8.47 27.54
C SER A 209 0.39 7.57 26.34
N SER A 210 0.66 8.15 25.20
CA SER A 210 1.14 7.44 24.02
C SER A 210 2.65 7.29 24.01
N GLY A 211 3.17 6.45 23.11
CA GLY A 211 4.56 6.54 22.68
C GLY A 211 4.86 7.88 22.00
N LYS A 212 6.14 8.11 21.72
CA LYS A 212 6.60 9.22 20.88
C LYS A 212 6.65 8.73 19.43
N TYR A 213 6.00 9.45 18.54
CA TYR A 213 5.97 9.16 17.10
C TYR A 213 6.77 10.22 16.36
N SER A 214 7.82 9.82 15.65
CA SER A 214 8.72 10.74 14.96
C SER A 214 8.20 11.10 13.57
N PHE A 215 8.57 12.31 13.13
CA PHE A 215 8.47 12.76 11.75
C PHE A 215 9.61 13.72 11.42
N THR A 216 9.92 13.84 10.12
CA THR A 216 10.98 14.72 9.64
C THR A 216 10.37 15.74 8.68
N ILE A 217 10.80 17.01 8.81
CA ILE A 217 10.43 18.03 7.83
C ILE A 217 11.32 17.87 6.61
N ALA A 218 10.73 17.48 5.49
CA ALA A 218 11.38 17.38 4.19
C ALA A 218 11.45 18.74 3.50
N ASP A 219 12.34 18.85 2.52
CA ASP A 219 12.31 19.97 1.58
C ASP A 219 11.02 19.95 0.75
N GLU A 220 10.50 21.11 0.38
CA GLU A 220 9.26 21.22 -0.39
C GLU A 220 9.34 20.52 -1.76
N GLY A 221 10.52 20.47 -2.36
CA GLY A 221 10.76 19.78 -3.64
C GLY A 221 10.82 18.27 -3.55
N GLU A 222 11.10 17.67 -2.40
CA GLU A 222 11.35 16.23 -2.30
C GLU A 222 10.11 15.38 -2.56
N GLN A 223 8.95 15.78 -2.05
CA GLN A 223 7.69 15.09 -2.33
C GLN A 223 7.31 15.23 -3.81
N ALA A 224 7.52 16.41 -4.40
CA ALA A 224 7.27 16.64 -5.81
C ALA A 224 8.21 15.79 -6.69
N ALA A 225 9.50 15.72 -6.33
CA ALA A 225 10.48 14.91 -7.05
C ALA A 225 10.14 13.41 -7.05
N ALA A 226 9.63 12.88 -5.93
CA ALA A 226 9.16 11.50 -5.88
C ALA A 226 8.00 11.24 -6.85
N MET A 227 7.11 12.20 -7.02
CA MET A 227 6.00 12.13 -7.96
C MET A 227 6.43 12.34 -9.41
N GLU A 228 7.40 13.22 -9.67
CA GLU A 228 7.94 13.46 -11.01
C GLU A 228 8.60 12.20 -11.57
N GLY A 229 9.45 11.52 -10.79
CA GLY A 229 10.04 10.24 -11.18
C GLY A 229 9.00 9.18 -11.55
N LEU A 230 7.90 9.09 -10.78
CA LEU A 230 6.79 8.19 -11.11
C LEU A 230 6.12 8.56 -12.43
N GLN A 231 5.91 9.85 -12.70
CA GLN A 231 5.22 10.32 -13.92
C GLN A 231 5.99 10.00 -15.20
N GLU A 232 7.29 9.80 -15.12
CA GLU A 232 8.11 9.35 -16.25
C GLU A 232 7.98 7.85 -16.56
N GLU A 233 7.51 7.06 -15.61
CA GLU A 233 7.32 5.61 -15.79
C GLU A 233 6.25 5.29 -16.83
N GLU A 234 6.59 4.45 -17.80
CA GLU A 234 5.66 4.01 -18.85
C GLU A 234 4.43 3.28 -18.29
N ALA A 235 4.61 2.53 -17.22
CA ALA A 235 3.52 1.87 -16.53
C ALA A 235 2.51 2.88 -15.97
N TYR A 236 3.00 3.97 -15.37
CA TYR A 236 2.14 5.03 -14.84
C TYR A 236 1.38 5.77 -15.94
N LYS A 237 2.06 6.13 -17.05
CA LYS A 237 1.44 6.81 -18.19
C LYS A 237 0.29 6.00 -18.80
N LYS A 238 0.42 4.68 -18.82
CA LYS A 238 -0.58 3.75 -19.38
C LYS A 238 -1.66 3.32 -18.39
N ALA A 239 -1.46 3.54 -17.10
CA ALA A 239 -2.37 3.06 -16.05
C ALA A 239 -3.75 3.75 -16.09
N ASP A 240 -4.79 3.02 -15.70
CA ASP A 240 -6.10 3.57 -15.40
C ASP A 240 -6.06 4.51 -14.18
N PRO A 241 -6.98 5.46 -14.04
CA PRO A 241 -6.94 6.43 -12.94
C PRO A 241 -6.82 5.81 -11.54
N LEU A 242 -7.51 4.70 -11.28
CA LEU A 242 -7.41 4.00 -10.01
C LEU A 242 -6.02 3.38 -9.78
N ILE A 243 -5.47 2.73 -10.81
CA ILE A 243 -4.13 2.14 -10.72
C ILE A 243 -3.08 3.23 -10.59
N ARG A 244 -3.21 4.35 -11.30
CA ARG A 244 -2.35 5.53 -11.09
C ARG A 244 -2.37 6.00 -9.66
N LYS A 245 -3.55 6.14 -9.05
CA LYS A 245 -3.68 6.56 -7.66
C LYS A 245 -3.02 5.58 -6.68
N LEU A 246 -3.10 4.27 -6.95
CA LEU A 246 -2.38 3.25 -6.17
C LEU A 246 -0.86 3.34 -6.37
N MET A 247 -0.38 3.63 -7.58
CA MET A 247 1.03 3.87 -7.86
C MET A 247 1.54 5.14 -7.17
N GLU A 248 0.76 6.23 -7.17
CA GLU A 248 1.06 7.46 -6.42
C GLU A 248 1.22 7.17 -4.92
N ALA A 249 0.27 6.43 -4.34
CA ALA A 249 0.34 6.04 -2.95
C ALA A 249 1.59 5.20 -2.64
N ALA A 250 1.94 4.27 -3.51
CA ALA A 250 3.13 3.43 -3.36
C ALA A 250 4.43 4.23 -3.49
N SER A 251 4.52 5.17 -4.43
CA SER A 251 5.68 6.05 -4.60
C SER A 251 5.88 6.95 -3.37
N LEU A 252 4.81 7.53 -2.85
CA LEU A 252 4.86 8.32 -1.63
C LEU A 252 5.26 7.47 -0.41
N GLU A 253 4.79 6.21 -0.35
CA GLU A 253 5.19 5.28 0.71
C GLU A 253 6.68 4.93 0.62
N GLU A 254 7.21 4.66 -0.56
CA GLU A 254 8.62 4.39 -0.80
C GLU A 254 9.50 5.57 -0.41
N ALA A 255 9.05 6.79 -0.73
CA ALA A 255 9.73 8.03 -0.35
C ALA A 255 9.48 8.46 1.11
N GLU A 256 8.83 7.61 1.91
CA GLU A 256 8.53 7.81 3.34
C GLU A 256 7.54 8.94 3.67
N PHE A 257 6.83 9.49 2.70
CA PHE A 257 5.76 10.46 2.91
C PHE A 257 4.46 9.74 3.33
N TYR A 258 4.49 9.09 4.50
CA TYR A 258 3.43 8.14 4.91
C TYR A 258 2.06 8.80 5.10
N TYR A 259 2.01 10.05 5.53
CA TYR A 259 0.74 10.76 5.65
C TYR A 259 0.09 10.97 4.27
N ALA A 260 0.86 11.46 3.31
CA ALA A 260 0.39 11.66 1.94
C ALA A 260 0.05 10.33 1.25
N ALA A 261 0.88 9.28 1.46
CA ALA A 261 0.60 7.93 0.98
C ALA A 261 -0.74 7.40 1.52
N GLY A 262 -0.98 7.57 2.81
CA GLY A 262 -2.23 7.17 3.46
C GLY A 262 -3.46 7.87 2.87
N GLN A 263 -3.35 9.16 2.57
CA GLN A 263 -4.40 9.93 1.88
C GLN A 263 -4.65 9.39 0.47
N ALA A 264 -3.58 9.13 -0.30
CA ALA A 264 -3.69 8.59 -1.66
C ALA A 264 -4.32 7.19 -1.67
N TYR A 265 -3.98 6.29 -0.72
CA TYR A 265 -4.66 5.00 -0.56
C TYR A 265 -6.13 5.16 -0.20
N GLU A 266 -6.48 6.13 0.64
CA GLU A 266 -7.89 6.40 0.99
C GLU A 266 -8.67 6.91 -0.22
N GLU A 267 -8.09 7.81 -1.02
CA GLU A 267 -8.68 8.28 -2.27
C GLU A 267 -8.89 7.13 -3.26
N ALA A 268 -7.87 6.27 -3.46
CA ALA A 268 -8.01 5.08 -4.30
C ALA A 268 -9.16 4.17 -3.85
N THR A 269 -9.35 4.04 -2.53
CA THR A 269 -10.47 3.26 -1.97
C THR A 269 -11.83 3.87 -2.33
N LYS A 270 -11.94 5.21 -2.32
CA LYS A 270 -13.17 5.94 -2.71
C LYS A 270 -13.45 5.87 -4.22
N MET A 271 -12.39 5.74 -5.05
CA MET A 271 -12.52 5.58 -6.50
C MET A 271 -13.00 4.19 -6.92
N SER A 272 -12.94 3.21 -6.04
CA SER A 272 -13.28 1.82 -6.36
C SER A 272 -14.73 1.52 -5.99
N ASP A 273 -15.59 1.40 -7.00
CA ASP A 273 -16.97 0.92 -6.81
C ASP A 273 -17.03 -0.60 -6.59
N LYS A 274 -16.01 -1.35 -7.03
CA LYS A 274 -15.97 -2.81 -7.04
C LYS A 274 -14.53 -3.30 -6.94
N GLY A 275 -14.31 -4.23 -6.03
CA GLY A 275 -13.00 -4.86 -5.83
C GLY A 275 -12.33 -4.42 -4.54
N ASP A 276 -11.64 -5.37 -3.91
CA ASP A 276 -11.08 -5.19 -2.57
C ASP A 276 -9.62 -4.69 -2.62
N LEU A 277 -8.99 -4.63 -3.81
CA LEU A 277 -7.57 -4.33 -3.94
C LEU A 277 -7.17 -3.00 -3.29
N PRO A 278 -7.84 -1.84 -3.55
CA PRO A 278 -7.45 -0.58 -2.91
C PRO A 278 -7.58 -0.63 -1.39
N LYS A 279 -8.64 -1.28 -0.89
CA LYS A 279 -8.84 -1.52 0.53
C LYS A 279 -7.72 -2.39 1.11
N ASN A 280 -7.40 -3.50 0.44
CA ASN A 280 -6.34 -4.42 0.87
C ASN A 280 -4.96 -3.73 0.87
N MET A 281 -4.65 -2.90 -0.14
CA MET A 281 -3.41 -2.12 -0.19
C MET A 281 -3.34 -1.12 0.97
N ARG A 282 -4.43 -0.41 1.27
CA ARG A 282 -4.51 0.50 2.41
C ARG A 282 -4.33 -0.23 3.75
N GLU A 283 -4.93 -1.42 3.90
CA GLU A 283 -4.77 -2.24 5.10
C GLU A 283 -3.34 -2.78 5.23
N ALA A 284 -2.73 -3.21 4.12
CA ALA A 284 -1.34 -3.63 4.10
C ALA A 284 -0.39 -2.48 4.46
N PHE A 285 -0.61 -1.28 3.90
CA PHE A 285 0.09 -0.06 4.30
C PHE A 285 -0.05 0.20 5.80
N SER A 286 -1.27 0.18 6.33
CA SER A 286 -1.51 0.41 7.76
C SER A 286 -0.75 -0.60 8.63
N ARG A 287 -0.73 -1.88 8.27
CA ARG A 287 0.02 -2.91 9.00
C ARG A 287 1.54 -2.64 9.01
N ARG A 288 2.11 -2.23 7.87
CA ARG A 288 3.55 -1.90 7.76
C ARG A 288 3.96 -0.68 8.59
N ARG A 289 3.02 0.23 8.89
CA ARG A 289 3.30 1.53 9.54
C ARG A 289 2.78 1.65 10.98
N GLN A 290 2.15 0.61 11.51
CA GLN A 290 1.71 0.57 12.91
C GLN A 290 2.77 0.00 13.87
N ASN A 291 3.95 -0.35 13.36
CA ASN A 291 5.07 -0.92 14.15
C ASN A 291 6.08 0.15 14.56
#